data_55998fa1000105c95b963fca0e2a1919
#
_entry.id   55998fa1000105c95b963fca0e2a1919
#
_cell.length_a   1.000
_cell.length_b   1.000
_cell.length_c   1.000
_cell.angle_alpha   90.00
_cell.angle_beta   90.00
_cell.angle_gamma   90.00
#
_symmetry.space_group_name_H-M   'P 1'
#
loop_
_entity.id
_entity.type
_entity.pdbx_description
1 polymer ?
#
loop_
_entity_poly.entity_id
_entity_poly.type
_entity_poly.pdbx_seq_one_letter_code
_entity_poly.pdbx_strand_id
1 'polypeptide(L)'
;MTTSHWIRGAALLSLLAAAPVSAAGPGPNPLADNVRTANDRFKDVAVAVAEGYAPIPCASGIDGGAMGIHYVNGAYLKDDAVELARPEAVMYEPTADGKLKLIAVEYITSKGPAELQGHLFAFNGAPNRYGLGPFYELHVWAWKANPTGTFADMNPDVSCDAMKAPAK
;
A
#
# COMPACT_ATOMS: atom_id res chain seq x y z
N MET A 1 22.26 16.12 79.33
CA MET A 1 23.08 15.66 78.20
C MET A 1 22.20 14.74 77.35
N THR A 2 21.63 15.25 76.29
CA THR A 2 20.72 14.50 75.40
C THR A 2 21.38 14.44 74.02
N THR A 3 21.80 13.26 73.62
CA THR A 3 22.40 12.97 72.33
C THR A 3 21.30 12.66 71.30
N SER A 4 21.17 13.51 70.29
CA SER A 4 20.23 13.36 69.17
C SER A 4 20.91 12.56 68.07
N HIS A 5 20.34 11.38 67.71
CA HIS A 5 20.78 10.56 66.58
C HIS A 5 20.00 10.94 65.32
N TRP A 6 20.71 11.48 64.33
CA TRP A 6 20.15 11.73 62.98
C TRP A 6 20.26 10.45 62.13
N ILE A 7 19.13 9.84 61.78
CA ILE A 7 19.07 8.74 60.82
C ILE A 7 19.07 9.34 59.43
N ARG A 8 20.12 9.11 58.65
CA ARG A 8 20.18 9.47 57.24
C ARG A 8 19.53 8.34 56.44
N GLY A 9 18.31 8.61 55.96
CA GLY A 9 17.63 7.74 54.96
C GLY A 9 18.25 7.93 53.59
N ALA A 10 18.84 6.90 53.01
CA ALA A 10 19.27 6.86 51.65
C ALA A 10 18.07 6.48 50.75
N ALA A 11 17.57 7.40 49.91
CA ALA A 11 16.56 7.10 48.92
C ALA A 11 17.25 6.44 47.70
N LEU A 12 16.96 5.17 47.45
CA LEU A 12 17.33 4.48 46.22
C LEU A 12 16.36 4.90 45.13
N LEU A 13 16.81 5.73 44.17
CA LEU A 13 16.13 5.97 42.94
C LEU A 13 16.31 4.80 41.98
N SER A 14 15.28 3.99 41.78
CA SER A 14 15.27 2.92 40.77
C SER A 14 14.98 3.58 39.42
N LEU A 15 16.00 3.65 38.55
CA LEU A 15 15.78 3.98 37.13
C LEU A 15 15.16 2.77 36.43
N LEU A 16 13.88 2.87 36.09
CA LEU A 16 13.26 1.96 35.13
C LEU A 16 13.78 2.31 33.73
N ALA A 17 14.66 1.49 33.18
CA ALA A 17 15.03 1.57 31.76
C ALA A 17 13.85 1.10 30.92
N ALA A 18 13.22 1.99 30.17
CA ALA A 18 12.23 1.64 29.16
C ALA A 18 12.96 0.91 28.01
N ALA A 19 12.66 -0.35 27.80
CA ALA A 19 13.12 -1.09 26.64
C ALA A 19 12.50 -0.47 25.37
N PRO A 20 13.25 -0.33 24.25
CA PRO A 20 12.69 0.14 23.01
C PRO A 20 11.62 -0.86 22.53
N VAL A 21 10.40 -0.40 22.34
CA VAL A 21 9.35 -1.15 21.63
C VAL A 21 9.78 -1.20 20.16
N SER A 22 10.34 -2.33 19.72
CA SER A 22 10.50 -2.60 18.29
C SER A 22 9.10 -2.63 17.68
N ALA A 23 8.80 -1.71 16.78
CA ALA A 23 7.64 -1.83 15.90
C ALA A 23 7.82 -3.12 15.11
N ALA A 24 7.02 -4.15 15.42
CA ALA A 24 6.94 -5.33 14.59
C ALA A 24 6.47 -4.86 13.20
N GLY A 25 7.24 -5.18 12.16
CA GLY A 25 6.80 -4.95 10.79
C GLY A 25 5.44 -5.64 10.55
N PRO A 26 4.72 -5.28 9.49
CA PRO A 26 3.43 -5.88 9.20
C PRO A 26 3.56 -7.41 9.17
N GLY A 27 2.80 -8.08 10.05
CA GLY A 27 2.77 -9.54 10.13
C GLY A 27 2.21 -10.18 8.85
N PRO A 28 2.24 -11.51 8.74
CA PRO A 28 1.65 -12.22 7.61
C PRO A 28 0.21 -11.75 7.40
N ASN A 29 -0.12 -11.36 6.17
CA ASN A 29 -1.47 -10.94 5.82
C ASN A 29 -2.08 -11.94 4.82
N PRO A 30 -3.07 -12.77 5.23
CA PRO A 30 -3.63 -13.81 4.38
C PRO A 30 -4.19 -13.27 3.05
N LEU A 31 -4.81 -12.08 3.04
CA LEU A 31 -5.31 -11.50 1.79
C LEU A 31 -4.17 -11.13 0.85
N ALA A 32 -3.08 -10.51 1.34
CA ALA A 32 -1.93 -10.18 0.50
C ALA A 32 -1.26 -11.43 -0.08
N ASP A 33 -1.21 -12.53 0.66
CA ASP A 33 -0.67 -13.81 0.19
C ASP A 33 -1.57 -14.45 -0.88
N ASN A 34 -2.88 -14.40 -0.68
CA ASN A 34 -3.87 -14.88 -1.66
C ASN A 34 -3.82 -14.03 -2.94
N VAL A 35 -3.76 -12.70 -2.81
CA VAL A 35 -3.61 -11.77 -3.93
C VAL A 35 -2.34 -12.04 -4.71
N ARG A 36 -1.21 -12.24 -4.02
CA ARG A 36 0.07 -12.58 -4.65
C ARG A 36 -0.04 -13.86 -5.46
N THR A 37 -0.64 -14.90 -4.87
CA THR A 37 -0.80 -16.20 -5.55
C THR A 37 -1.69 -16.10 -6.78
N ALA A 38 -2.81 -15.38 -6.68
CA ALA A 38 -3.78 -15.26 -7.77
C ALA A 38 -3.29 -14.39 -8.95
N ASN A 39 -2.39 -13.41 -8.67
CA ASN A 39 -2.00 -12.38 -9.63
C ASN A 39 -0.50 -12.35 -9.98
N ASP A 40 0.29 -13.38 -9.59
CA ASP A 40 1.74 -13.42 -9.82
C ASP A 40 2.14 -13.34 -11.29
N ARG A 41 1.24 -13.69 -12.20
CA ARG A 41 1.40 -13.57 -13.66
C ARG A 41 1.67 -12.14 -14.13
N PHE A 42 1.18 -11.15 -13.39
CA PHE A 42 1.36 -9.73 -13.72
C PHE A 42 2.77 -9.19 -13.39
N LYS A 43 3.69 -10.04 -12.86
CA LYS A 43 5.12 -9.69 -12.82
C LYS A 43 5.68 -9.43 -14.21
N ASP A 44 5.11 -10.06 -15.22
CA ASP A 44 5.32 -9.69 -16.62
C ASP A 44 4.23 -8.71 -17.06
N VAL A 45 4.62 -7.46 -17.25
CA VAL A 45 3.70 -6.40 -17.69
C VAL A 45 3.06 -6.70 -19.04
N ALA A 46 3.71 -7.50 -19.91
CA ALA A 46 3.12 -7.89 -21.20
C ALA A 46 1.87 -8.75 -21.02
N VAL A 47 1.79 -9.54 -19.94
CA VAL A 47 0.59 -10.30 -19.59
C VAL A 47 -0.55 -9.34 -19.22
N ALA A 48 -0.30 -8.32 -18.41
CA ALA A 48 -1.31 -7.32 -18.07
C ALA A 48 -1.83 -6.63 -19.35
N VAL A 49 -0.94 -6.20 -20.25
CA VAL A 49 -1.33 -5.58 -21.53
C VAL A 49 -2.16 -6.54 -22.39
N ALA A 50 -1.77 -7.80 -22.47
CA ALA A 50 -2.51 -8.82 -23.23
C ALA A 50 -3.90 -9.11 -22.64
N GLU A 51 -4.08 -8.95 -21.32
CA GLU A 51 -5.38 -9.07 -20.64
C GLU A 51 -6.22 -7.79 -20.69
N GLY A 52 -5.76 -6.73 -21.40
CA GLY A 52 -6.53 -5.51 -21.64
C GLY A 52 -6.29 -4.38 -20.63
N TYR A 53 -5.24 -4.47 -19.82
CA TYR A 53 -4.85 -3.39 -18.94
C TYR A 53 -4.05 -2.32 -19.71
N ALA A 54 -4.31 -1.05 -19.41
CA ALA A 54 -3.61 0.09 -20.01
C ALA A 54 -3.11 1.07 -18.94
N PRO A 55 -1.92 1.68 -19.11
CA PRO A 55 -1.35 2.56 -18.10
C PRO A 55 -2.06 3.91 -18.05
N ILE A 56 -2.17 4.44 -16.82
CA ILE A 56 -2.46 5.85 -16.56
C ILE A 56 -1.21 6.50 -15.93
N PRO A 57 -1.12 7.85 -15.88
CA PRO A 57 0.04 8.53 -15.33
C PRO A 57 0.42 8.04 -13.93
N CYS A 58 1.74 7.98 -13.65
CA CYS A 58 2.24 7.58 -12.35
C CYS A 58 1.70 8.49 -11.24
N ALA A 59 1.08 7.91 -10.23
CA ALA A 59 0.47 8.63 -9.12
C ALA A 59 1.49 8.81 -7.99
N SER A 60 1.81 10.07 -7.66
CA SER A 60 2.61 10.45 -6.48
C SER A 60 1.79 11.32 -5.55
N GLY A 61 1.95 11.11 -4.24
CA GLY A 61 1.19 11.82 -3.22
C GLY A 61 1.85 13.10 -2.74
N ILE A 62 1.05 13.96 -2.07
CA ILE A 62 1.53 15.18 -1.40
C ILE A 62 2.29 14.80 -0.12
N ASP A 63 1.89 13.72 0.55
CA ASP A 63 2.41 13.29 1.85
C ASP A 63 3.65 12.39 1.77
N GLY A 64 4.34 12.41 0.64
CA GLY A 64 5.51 11.59 0.39
C GLY A 64 5.19 10.19 -0.15
N GLY A 65 6.05 9.71 -1.03
CA GLY A 65 5.86 8.43 -1.71
C GLY A 65 4.90 8.47 -2.90
N ALA A 66 4.57 7.30 -3.40
CA ALA A 66 3.74 7.16 -4.59
C ALA A 66 2.91 5.87 -4.54
N MET A 67 1.92 5.78 -5.41
CA MET A 67 1.21 4.54 -5.73
C MET A 67 1.88 3.78 -6.89
N GLY A 68 2.66 4.49 -7.72
CA GLY A 68 3.22 3.95 -8.95
C GLY A 68 2.30 4.15 -10.16
N ILE A 69 2.58 3.40 -11.23
CA ILE A 69 1.81 3.41 -12.47
C ILE A 69 0.70 2.38 -12.36
N HIS A 70 -0.55 2.81 -12.46
CA HIS A 70 -1.70 1.90 -12.54
C HIS A 70 -1.91 1.47 -14.00
N TYR A 71 -1.90 0.18 -14.23
CA TYR A 71 -2.39 -0.43 -15.44
C TYR A 71 -3.84 -0.84 -15.16
N VAL A 72 -4.79 -0.19 -15.81
CA VAL A 72 -6.22 -0.26 -15.52
C VAL A 72 -6.94 -1.08 -16.57
N ASN A 73 -7.80 -1.99 -16.15
CA ASN A 73 -8.68 -2.74 -17.03
C ASN A 73 -10.06 -2.08 -17.08
N GLY A 74 -10.35 -1.36 -18.16
CA GLY A 74 -11.60 -0.63 -18.32
C GLY A 74 -12.86 -1.51 -18.45
N ALA A 75 -12.70 -2.81 -18.78
CA ALA A 75 -13.81 -3.75 -18.78
C ALA A 75 -14.19 -4.16 -17.35
N TYR A 76 -13.20 -4.44 -16.51
CA TYR A 76 -13.40 -4.80 -15.10
C TYR A 76 -13.96 -3.62 -14.29
N LEU A 77 -13.48 -2.39 -14.55
CA LEU A 77 -14.09 -1.20 -13.94
C LEU A 77 -15.59 -1.05 -14.24
N LYS A 78 -16.06 -1.56 -15.37
CA LYS A 78 -17.46 -1.41 -15.80
C LYS A 78 -18.37 -2.53 -15.32
N ASP A 79 -17.83 -3.72 -15.02
CA ASP A 79 -18.65 -4.85 -14.59
C ASP A 79 -18.97 -4.78 -13.08
N ASP A 80 -18.24 -3.94 -12.33
CA ASP A 80 -18.39 -3.75 -10.89
C ASP A 80 -18.25 -5.05 -10.07
N ALA A 81 -17.58 -6.07 -10.62
CA ALA A 81 -17.38 -7.36 -9.97
C ALA A 81 -16.05 -7.37 -9.24
N VAL A 82 -16.05 -7.60 -7.93
CA VAL A 82 -14.83 -7.72 -7.13
C VAL A 82 -14.40 -9.19 -7.11
N GLU A 83 -13.31 -9.51 -7.82
CA GLU A 83 -12.77 -10.85 -7.94
C GLU A 83 -11.26 -10.89 -7.64
N LEU A 84 -10.83 -11.80 -6.75
CA LEU A 84 -9.44 -11.88 -6.27
C LEU A 84 -8.40 -11.96 -7.40
N ALA A 85 -8.71 -12.68 -8.49
CA ALA A 85 -7.80 -12.90 -9.61
C ALA A 85 -7.95 -11.88 -10.75
N ARG A 86 -8.86 -10.90 -10.62
CA ARG A 86 -9.21 -9.90 -11.63
C ARG A 86 -9.27 -8.50 -11.04
N PRO A 87 -8.15 -7.99 -10.47
CA PRO A 87 -8.13 -6.62 -9.94
C PRO A 87 -8.42 -5.62 -11.07
N GLU A 88 -9.08 -4.52 -10.77
CA GLU A 88 -9.37 -3.44 -11.71
C GLU A 88 -8.11 -2.71 -12.15
N ALA A 89 -7.10 -2.66 -11.25
CA ALA A 89 -5.78 -2.14 -11.60
C ALA A 89 -4.65 -2.99 -11.04
N VAL A 90 -3.56 -3.08 -11.81
CA VAL A 90 -2.26 -3.62 -11.37
C VAL A 90 -1.24 -2.49 -11.34
N MET A 91 -0.45 -2.43 -10.26
CA MET A 91 0.39 -1.27 -9.96
C MET A 91 1.86 -1.61 -10.12
N TYR A 92 2.57 -0.77 -10.86
CA TYR A 92 4.00 -0.95 -11.13
C TYR A 92 4.82 0.25 -10.67
N GLU A 93 5.98 -0.05 -10.11
CA GLU A 93 7.03 0.93 -9.86
C GLU A 93 7.97 0.98 -11.07
N PRO A 94 8.18 2.17 -11.67
CA PRO A 94 9.19 2.33 -12.72
C PRO A 94 10.59 2.28 -12.09
N THR A 95 11.50 1.51 -12.69
CA THR A 95 12.86 1.37 -12.22
C THR A 95 13.84 2.17 -13.09
N ALA A 96 15.01 2.49 -12.56
CA ALA A 96 16.02 3.33 -13.24
C ALA A 96 16.55 2.71 -14.55
N ASP A 97 16.43 1.39 -14.73
CA ASP A 97 16.79 0.67 -15.95
C ASP A 97 15.63 0.61 -16.98
N GLY A 98 14.56 1.38 -16.74
CA GLY A 98 13.40 1.48 -17.63
C GLY A 98 12.42 0.32 -17.55
N LYS A 99 12.60 -0.59 -16.59
CA LYS A 99 11.65 -1.69 -16.37
C LYS A 99 10.52 -1.29 -15.43
N LEU A 100 9.51 -2.14 -15.38
CA LEU A 100 8.37 -2.04 -14.48
C LEU A 100 8.40 -3.20 -13.50
N LYS A 101 8.31 -2.90 -12.20
CA LYS A 101 8.26 -3.89 -11.14
C LYS A 101 6.86 -3.90 -10.54
N LEU A 102 6.17 -5.04 -10.60
CA LEU A 102 4.88 -5.20 -9.92
C LEU A 102 5.04 -4.99 -8.41
N ILE A 103 4.20 -4.14 -7.83
CA ILE A 103 4.27 -3.76 -6.41
C ILE A 103 2.97 -4.02 -5.67
N ALA A 104 1.82 -3.78 -6.31
CA ALA A 104 0.50 -3.87 -5.69
C ALA A 104 -0.58 -4.14 -6.75
N VAL A 105 -1.80 -4.39 -6.27
CA VAL A 105 -3.03 -4.34 -7.08
C VAL A 105 -4.05 -3.46 -6.38
N GLU A 106 -5.07 -3.03 -7.12
CA GLU A 106 -6.19 -2.26 -6.61
C GLU A 106 -7.51 -2.86 -7.12
N TYR A 107 -8.42 -3.06 -6.18
CA TYR A 107 -9.80 -3.48 -6.44
C TYR A 107 -10.71 -2.29 -6.33
N ILE A 108 -11.60 -2.10 -7.32
CA ILE A 108 -12.46 -0.92 -7.43
C ILE A 108 -13.90 -1.36 -7.76
N THR A 109 -14.89 -0.77 -7.07
CA THR A 109 -16.31 -0.95 -7.41
C THR A 109 -17.11 0.32 -7.10
N SER A 110 -18.10 0.62 -7.93
CA SER A 110 -19.08 1.68 -7.64
C SER A 110 -20.15 1.22 -6.65
N LYS A 111 -20.24 -0.08 -6.40
CA LYS A 111 -21.20 -0.70 -5.49
C LYS A 111 -20.61 -0.82 -4.09
N GLY A 112 -21.15 -0.10 -3.15
CA GLY A 112 -20.63 -0.17 -1.80
C GLY A 112 -21.63 0.12 -0.69
N PRO A 113 -21.18 -0.10 0.54
CA PRO A 113 -19.83 -0.52 0.97
C PRO A 113 -19.47 -1.93 0.49
N ALA A 114 -18.20 -2.12 0.11
CA ALA A 114 -17.66 -3.37 -0.42
C ALA A 114 -16.56 -3.94 0.48
N GLU A 115 -16.29 -5.24 0.34
CA GLU A 115 -15.24 -5.93 1.07
C GLU A 115 -14.60 -7.04 0.21
N LEU A 116 -13.36 -7.41 0.52
CA LEU A 116 -12.68 -8.58 -0.03
C LEU A 116 -12.02 -9.35 1.12
N GLN A 117 -12.47 -10.57 1.36
CA GLN A 117 -11.96 -11.45 2.42
C GLN A 117 -11.89 -10.77 3.80
N GLY A 118 -12.95 -10.01 4.18
CA GLY A 118 -13.07 -9.32 5.45
C GLY A 118 -12.38 -7.94 5.53
N HIS A 119 -11.76 -7.47 4.43
CA HIS A 119 -11.16 -6.14 4.36
C HIS A 119 -12.10 -5.17 3.65
N LEU A 120 -12.57 -4.16 4.38
CA LEU A 120 -13.45 -3.13 3.84
C LEU A 120 -12.71 -2.23 2.85
N PHE A 121 -13.39 -1.85 1.79
CA PHE A 121 -12.90 -0.86 0.82
C PHE A 121 -13.03 0.55 1.39
N ALA A 122 -12.03 1.38 1.11
CA ALA A 122 -12.08 2.81 1.39
C ALA A 122 -12.96 3.53 0.36
N PHE A 123 -13.67 4.57 0.80
CA PHE A 123 -14.45 5.42 -0.11
C PHE A 123 -13.55 6.47 -0.76
N ASN A 124 -13.59 6.54 -2.09
CA ASN A 124 -12.90 7.55 -2.87
C ASN A 124 -13.93 8.47 -3.57
N GLY A 125 -13.83 9.77 -3.31
CA GLY A 125 -14.70 10.78 -3.90
C GLY A 125 -14.33 11.15 -5.34
N ALA A 126 -15.08 12.10 -5.90
CA ALA A 126 -14.74 12.72 -7.17
C ALA A 126 -14.35 14.21 -6.93
N PRO A 127 -13.40 14.79 -7.71
CA PRO A 127 -12.65 14.15 -8.79
C PRO A 127 -11.57 13.17 -8.31
N ASN A 128 -11.28 12.14 -9.09
CA ASN A 128 -10.26 11.14 -8.81
C ASN A 128 -9.38 10.89 -10.05
N ARG A 129 -8.28 10.12 -9.88
CA ARG A 129 -7.31 9.86 -10.96
C ARG A 129 -7.86 9.07 -12.15
N TYR A 130 -8.98 8.37 -11.96
CA TYR A 130 -9.63 7.60 -13.03
C TYR A 130 -10.65 8.40 -13.83
N GLY A 131 -11.01 9.63 -13.38
CA GLY A 131 -12.09 10.40 -13.97
C GLY A 131 -13.48 9.78 -13.77
N LEU A 132 -13.62 8.92 -12.76
CA LEU A 132 -14.86 8.24 -12.39
C LEU A 132 -15.71 9.10 -11.44
N GLY A 133 -17.00 8.74 -11.29
CA GLY A 133 -17.79 9.11 -10.13
C GLY A 133 -17.18 8.54 -8.83
N PRO A 134 -17.77 8.82 -7.67
CA PRO A 134 -17.31 8.23 -6.41
C PRO A 134 -17.34 6.70 -6.47
N PHE A 135 -16.35 6.05 -5.86
CA PHE A 135 -16.23 4.59 -5.82
C PHE A 135 -15.62 4.11 -4.49
N TYR A 136 -15.54 2.80 -4.32
CA TYR A 136 -14.87 2.13 -3.21
C TYR A 136 -13.64 1.41 -3.75
N GLU A 137 -12.51 1.49 -3.02
CA GLU A 137 -11.23 0.90 -3.44
C GLU A 137 -10.53 0.17 -2.31
N LEU A 138 -9.73 -0.83 -2.66
CA LEU A 138 -8.82 -1.52 -1.77
C LEU A 138 -7.48 -1.74 -2.46
N HIS A 139 -6.46 -1.01 -2.02
CA HIS A 139 -5.07 -1.28 -2.39
C HIS A 139 -4.56 -2.50 -1.64
N VAL A 140 -3.79 -3.37 -2.32
CA VAL A 140 -3.13 -4.52 -1.69
C VAL A 140 -1.67 -4.56 -2.12
N TRP A 141 -0.76 -4.15 -1.23
CA TRP A 141 0.69 -4.15 -1.43
C TRP A 141 1.26 -5.55 -1.25
N ALA A 142 1.08 -6.41 -2.25
CA ALA A 142 1.40 -7.84 -2.15
C ALA A 142 2.86 -8.17 -2.53
N TRP A 143 3.57 -7.33 -3.32
CA TRP A 143 4.94 -7.59 -3.79
C TRP A 143 5.97 -6.59 -3.27
N LYS A 144 5.54 -5.47 -2.70
CA LYS A 144 6.40 -4.49 -2.05
C LYS A 144 5.81 -4.15 -0.68
N ALA A 145 6.61 -4.28 0.37
CA ALA A 145 6.19 -3.85 1.69
C ALA A 145 5.85 -2.36 1.70
N ASN A 146 4.76 -2.00 2.36
CA ASN A 146 4.38 -0.62 2.59
C ASN A 146 4.48 -0.32 4.09
N PRO A 147 5.42 0.53 4.53
CA PRO A 147 5.59 0.85 5.95
C PRO A 147 4.39 1.56 6.57
N THR A 148 3.51 2.19 5.75
CA THR A 148 2.27 2.82 6.23
C THR A 148 1.10 1.85 6.33
N GLY A 149 1.24 0.62 5.82
CA GLY A 149 0.26 -0.46 5.92
C GLY A 149 0.01 -1.19 4.61
N THR A 150 -0.34 -2.47 4.70
CA THR A 150 -0.58 -3.35 3.54
C THR A 150 -1.70 -2.83 2.63
N PHE A 151 -2.62 -2.02 3.14
CA PHE A 151 -3.80 -1.51 2.44
C PHE A 151 -3.82 0.02 2.30
N ALA A 152 -2.73 0.71 2.68
CA ALA A 152 -2.65 2.15 2.55
C ALA A 152 -2.47 2.57 1.08
N ASP A 153 -3.00 3.73 0.71
CA ASP A 153 -2.96 4.24 -0.66
C ASP A 153 -1.53 4.51 -1.12
N MET A 154 -0.76 5.28 -0.35
CA MET A 154 0.59 5.70 -0.68
C MET A 154 1.63 4.82 -0.01
N ASN A 155 2.76 4.60 -0.70
CA ASN A 155 3.93 3.93 -0.16
C ASN A 155 5.13 4.88 -0.22
N PRO A 156 5.71 5.29 0.93
CA PRO A 156 6.84 6.21 0.96
C PRO A 156 8.10 5.65 0.29
N ASP A 157 8.18 4.31 0.11
CA ASP A 157 9.30 3.65 -0.53
C ASP A 157 9.09 3.45 -2.04
N VAL A 158 8.05 4.07 -2.63
CA VAL A 158 7.78 4.08 -4.08
C VAL A 158 7.97 5.46 -4.64
N SER A 159 8.54 5.56 -5.85
CA SER A 159 8.77 6.81 -6.56
C SER A 159 8.35 6.73 -8.03
N CYS A 160 7.86 7.86 -8.56
CA CYS A 160 7.63 8.08 -9.98
C CYS A 160 8.83 8.73 -10.71
N ASP A 161 9.95 8.97 -10.04
CA ASP A 161 11.02 9.79 -10.57
C ASP A 161 11.71 9.17 -11.80
N ALA A 162 11.76 7.84 -11.89
CA ALA A 162 12.28 7.15 -13.07
C ALA A 162 11.49 7.44 -14.35
N MET A 163 10.22 7.90 -14.24
CA MET A 163 9.40 8.34 -15.38
C MET A 163 9.75 9.76 -15.86
N LYS A 164 10.40 10.56 -15.00
CA LYS A 164 10.73 11.97 -15.29
C LYS A 164 12.10 12.15 -15.93
N ALA A 165 12.91 11.09 -15.98
CA ALA A 165 14.24 11.17 -16.59
C ALA A 165 14.08 11.36 -18.11
N PRO A 166 14.58 12.47 -18.71
CA PRO A 166 14.59 12.60 -20.17
C PRO A 166 15.48 11.50 -20.74
N ALA A 167 15.02 10.86 -21.79
CA ALA A 167 15.88 10.03 -22.61
C ALA A 167 17.07 10.90 -23.07
N LYS A 168 18.28 10.54 -22.65
CA LYS A 168 19.53 11.16 -23.12
C LYS A 168 19.87 10.67 -24.51
#